data_ab6697a49fad82df60bee7616cf16b65
#
_entry.id   ab6697a49fad82df60bee7616cf16b65
#
_cell.length_a   1.000
_cell.length_b   1.000
_cell.length_c   1.000
_cell.angle_alpha   90.00
_cell.angle_beta   90.00
_cell.angle_gamma   90.00
#
_symmetry.space_group_name_H-M   'P 1'
#
loop_
_entity.id
_entity.type
_entity.pdbx_description
1 polymer ?
#
loop_
_entity_poly.entity_id
_entity_poly.type
_entity_poly.pdbx_seq_one_letter_code
_entity_poly.pdbx_strand_id
1 'polypeptide(L)'
;GMRAGIDMRKINTSDRKSGYGPFAVLTDKYKFMHQPFLKRVECLFLRAEGALRGWSMGGTAKDFYESGIRLAFEENGITDQSIIDEYINRTEVKDVDYTDPFNGIHNIKGRVKVDVKWNEADTDELKLEKIITQKYIANFPMSGEAWTTFRRTGYPRLFPVYLNGDMEDVDLELQLRRIPLVKTTNNTLEIASLEEALGAPNQGSTRVFWDVPTEQRGEKSPDNKYNLVIPVNF
;
A
#
# COMPACT_ATOMS: atom_id res chain seq x y z
N GLY A 1 11.14 -6.41 9.23
CA GLY A 1 10.87 -7.10 7.96
C GLY A 1 11.94 -6.81 6.92
N MET A 2 11.83 -7.42 5.79
CA MET A 2 12.76 -7.26 4.66
C MET A 2 12.06 -6.43 3.56
N ARG A 3 12.80 -5.52 2.92
CA ARG A 3 12.27 -4.77 1.78
C ARG A 3 11.97 -5.72 0.61
N ALA A 4 10.84 -5.54 -0.04
CA ALA A 4 10.45 -6.35 -1.18
C ALA A 4 11.48 -6.25 -2.34
N GLY A 5 11.69 -7.34 -3.05
CA GLY A 5 12.62 -7.42 -4.20
C GLY A 5 14.07 -7.77 -3.84
N ILE A 6 14.43 -7.86 -2.57
CA ILE A 6 15.76 -8.34 -2.16
C ILE A 6 15.88 -9.83 -2.49
N ASP A 7 16.94 -10.21 -3.23
CA ASP A 7 17.16 -11.61 -3.62
C ASP A 7 17.64 -12.45 -2.45
N MET A 8 16.72 -13.20 -1.88
CA MET A 8 17.00 -14.11 -0.76
C MET A 8 18.03 -15.21 -1.08
N ARG A 9 18.23 -15.54 -2.35
CA ARG A 9 19.22 -16.55 -2.75
C ARG A 9 20.64 -16.07 -2.49
N LYS A 10 20.87 -14.76 -2.54
CA LYS A 10 22.16 -14.10 -2.31
C LYS A 10 22.47 -13.86 -0.83
N ILE A 11 21.54 -14.18 0.07
CA ILE A 11 21.70 -14.02 1.51
C ILE A 11 21.96 -15.39 2.10
N ASN A 12 23.01 -15.54 2.89
CA ASN A 12 23.32 -16.83 3.52
C ASN A 12 22.22 -17.23 4.56
N THR A 13 22.16 -18.53 4.87
CA THR A 13 21.08 -19.08 5.70
C THR A 13 21.10 -18.55 7.15
N SER A 14 22.29 -18.28 7.71
CA SER A 14 22.40 -17.74 9.07
C SER A 14 21.89 -16.31 9.15
N ASP A 15 22.21 -15.47 8.17
CA ASP A 15 21.77 -14.08 8.11
C ASP A 15 20.26 -13.98 7.87
N ARG A 16 19.68 -14.87 7.04
CA ARG A 16 18.22 -14.97 6.88
C ARG A 16 17.53 -15.23 8.22
N LYS A 17 18.06 -16.15 9.02
CA LYS A 17 17.46 -16.52 10.31
C LYS A 17 17.65 -15.46 11.38
N SER A 18 18.82 -14.83 11.44
CA SER A 18 19.16 -13.87 12.49
C SER A 18 18.62 -12.47 12.22
N GLY A 19 18.63 -12.01 10.97
CA GLY A 19 18.29 -10.62 10.63
C GLY A 19 16.87 -10.41 10.13
N TYR A 20 16.35 -11.34 9.33
CA TYR A 20 15.02 -11.19 8.74
C TYR A 20 13.94 -12.08 9.38
N GLY A 21 14.32 -13.29 9.80
CA GLY A 21 13.37 -14.27 10.30
C GLY A 21 12.57 -13.85 11.53
N PRO A 22 13.18 -13.25 12.58
CA PRO A 22 12.47 -12.92 13.81
C PRO A 22 11.33 -11.89 13.62
N PHE A 23 11.43 -11.06 12.59
CA PHE A 23 10.45 -9.99 12.34
C PHE A 23 9.28 -10.40 11.44
N ALA A 24 9.34 -11.59 10.86
CA ALA A 24 8.36 -12.07 9.89
C ALA A 24 7.43 -13.16 10.44
N VAL A 25 7.47 -13.44 11.74
CA VAL A 25 6.65 -14.51 12.34
C VAL A 25 5.25 -13.98 12.59
N LEU A 26 4.28 -14.49 11.83
CA LEU A 26 2.87 -14.32 12.15
C LEU A 26 2.54 -15.06 13.45
N THR A 27 1.90 -14.38 14.38
CA THR A 27 1.39 -15.00 15.61
C THR A 27 0.30 -16.02 15.29
N ASP A 28 0.02 -16.92 16.21
CA ASP A 28 -1.01 -17.95 16.03
C ASP A 28 -2.40 -17.35 15.73
N LYS A 29 -2.67 -16.13 16.23
CA LYS A 29 -3.87 -15.36 15.89
C LYS A 29 -4.08 -15.26 14.37
N TYR A 30 -3.01 -15.04 13.62
CA TYR A 30 -3.10 -14.89 12.15
C TYR A 30 -2.94 -16.20 11.38
N LYS A 31 -2.26 -17.20 11.96
CA LYS A 31 -2.09 -18.52 11.33
C LYS A 31 -3.41 -19.30 11.25
N PHE A 32 -4.27 -19.14 12.26
CA PHE A 32 -5.49 -19.91 12.42
C PHE A 32 -6.77 -19.07 12.28
N MET A 33 -6.65 -17.81 11.90
CA MET A 33 -7.84 -16.97 11.68
C MET A 33 -8.61 -17.45 10.44
N HIS A 34 -9.93 -17.44 10.56
CA HIS A 34 -10.77 -17.54 9.38
C HIS A 34 -10.52 -16.34 8.47
N GLN A 35 -10.34 -16.58 7.17
CA GLN A 35 -10.19 -15.51 6.19
C GLN A 35 -11.49 -14.68 6.15
N PRO A 36 -11.50 -13.44 6.61
CA PRO A 36 -12.69 -12.60 6.50
C PRO A 36 -12.90 -12.21 5.03
N PHE A 37 -14.13 -12.21 4.61
CA PHE A 37 -14.49 -11.70 3.28
C PHE A 37 -14.49 -10.16 3.25
N LEU A 38 -15.02 -9.54 4.31
CA LEU A 38 -15.06 -8.11 4.53
C LEU A 38 -14.98 -7.83 6.04
N LYS A 39 -14.12 -6.90 6.44
CA LYS A 39 -14.00 -6.50 7.85
C LYS A 39 -14.91 -5.32 8.18
N ARG A 40 -15.47 -5.28 9.38
CA ARG A 40 -16.27 -4.13 9.85
C ARG A 40 -15.48 -2.82 9.79
N VAL A 41 -14.21 -2.87 10.20
CA VAL A 41 -13.31 -1.72 10.16
C VAL A 41 -13.13 -1.17 8.75
N GLU A 42 -13.06 -2.06 7.75
CA GLU A 42 -12.97 -1.66 6.34
C GLU A 42 -14.20 -0.90 5.88
N CYS A 43 -15.41 -1.33 6.28
CA CYS A 43 -16.64 -0.61 5.96
C CYS A 43 -16.62 0.83 6.46
N LEU A 44 -16.03 1.09 7.64
CA LEU A 44 -15.93 2.45 8.17
C LEU A 44 -14.98 3.32 7.31
N PHE A 45 -13.84 2.80 6.91
CA PHE A 45 -12.92 3.55 6.04
C PHE A 45 -13.46 3.75 4.63
N LEU A 46 -14.22 2.79 4.08
CA LEU A 46 -14.92 2.98 2.80
C LEU A 46 -16.00 4.09 2.91
N ARG A 47 -16.73 4.15 4.03
CA ARG A 47 -17.67 5.22 4.29
C ARG A 47 -16.97 6.57 4.49
N ALA A 48 -15.81 6.59 5.15
CA ALA A 48 -14.99 7.79 5.27
C ALA A 48 -14.58 8.34 3.91
N GLU A 49 -14.09 7.48 3.01
CA GLU A 49 -13.76 7.87 1.64
C GLU A 49 -15.00 8.33 0.86
N GLY A 50 -16.11 7.60 0.94
CA GLY A 50 -17.37 7.99 0.28
C GLY A 50 -17.87 9.35 0.74
N ALA A 51 -17.84 9.63 2.05
CA ALA A 51 -18.22 10.93 2.60
C ALA A 51 -17.25 12.04 2.16
N LEU A 52 -15.95 11.77 2.09
CA LEU A 52 -14.95 12.71 1.57
C LEU A 52 -15.25 13.08 0.10
N ARG A 53 -15.72 12.12 -0.69
CA ARG A 53 -16.14 12.34 -2.10
C ARG A 53 -17.52 12.98 -2.24
N GLY A 54 -18.15 13.39 -1.16
CA GLY A 54 -19.46 14.02 -1.17
C GLY A 54 -20.64 13.05 -1.31
N TRP A 55 -20.43 11.76 -1.13
CA TRP A 55 -21.53 10.78 -1.19
C TRP A 55 -22.29 10.73 0.14
N SER A 56 -23.58 10.44 0.06
CA SER A 56 -24.44 10.33 1.25
C SER A 56 -24.16 9.06 2.04
N MET A 57 -23.20 9.12 2.97
CA MET A 57 -22.78 7.97 3.78
C MET A 57 -23.43 7.90 5.16
N GLY A 58 -24.25 8.91 5.53
CA GLY A 58 -24.93 8.97 6.83
C GLY A 58 -24.05 9.44 7.98
N GLY A 59 -22.98 10.19 7.70
CA GLY A 59 -22.07 10.81 8.66
C GLY A 59 -20.92 11.50 7.95
N THR A 60 -20.02 12.13 8.71
CA THR A 60 -18.87 12.85 8.15
C THR A 60 -17.69 11.90 7.88
N ALA A 61 -16.79 12.30 6.99
CA ALA A 61 -15.55 11.58 6.73
C ALA A 61 -14.72 11.41 8.01
N LYS A 62 -14.65 12.46 8.83
CA LYS A 62 -13.98 12.45 10.14
C LYS A 62 -14.56 11.40 11.07
N ASP A 63 -15.88 11.38 11.26
CA ASP A 63 -16.53 10.46 12.20
C ASP A 63 -16.24 9.00 11.82
N PHE A 64 -16.33 8.67 10.53
CA PHE A 64 -16.03 7.33 10.06
C PHE A 64 -14.55 6.98 10.15
N TYR A 65 -13.66 7.92 9.87
CA TYR A 65 -12.22 7.74 10.00
C TYR A 65 -11.81 7.44 11.44
N GLU A 66 -12.21 8.28 12.39
CA GLU A 66 -11.89 8.09 13.81
C GLU A 66 -12.56 6.83 14.37
N SER A 67 -13.81 6.54 14.00
CA SER A 67 -14.50 5.30 14.37
C SER A 67 -13.79 4.07 13.81
N GLY A 68 -13.27 4.15 12.59
CA GLY A 68 -12.47 3.07 11.98
C GLY A 68 -11.20 2.78 12.77
N ILE A 69 -10.48 3.81 13.20
CA ILE A 69 -9.29 3.64 14.05
C ILE A 69 -9.66 3.01 15.38
N ARG A 70 -10.68 3.52 16.07
CA ARG A 70 -11.15 2.97 17.35
C ARG A 70 -11.50 1.48 17.23
N LEU A 71 -12.26 1.13 16.20
CA LEU A 71 -12.66 -0.25 15.96
C LEU A 71 -11.44 -1.14 15.62
N ALA A 72 -10.43 -0.62 14.91
CA ALA A 72 -9.21 -1.36 14.63
C ALA A 72 -8.42 -1.69 15.90
N PHE A 73 -8.36 -0.78 16.87
CA PHE A 73 -7.75 -1.03 18.17
C PHE A 73 -8.54 -2.08 18.96
N GLU A 74 -9.87 -1.95 19.02
CA GLU A 74 -10.77 -2.89 19.69
C GLU A 74 -10.64 -4.31 19.12
N GLU A 75 -10.69 -4.47 17.78
CA GLU A 75 -10.53 -5.77 17.11
C GLU A 75 -9.16 -6.41 17.38
N ASN A 76 -8.17 -5.62 17.78
CA ASN A 76 -6.86 -6.11 18.21
C ASN A 76 -6.68 -6.23 19.72
N GLY A 77 -7.75 -6.05 20.50
CA GLY A 77 -7.76 -6.24 21.94
C GLY A 77 -7.19 -5.06 22.74
N ILE A 78 -7.01 -3.91 22.12
CA ILE A 78 -6.58 -2.69 22.78
C ILE A 78 -7.82 -1.85 23.09
N THR A 79 -8.21 -1.79 24.35
CA THR A 79 -9.45 -1.14 24.82
C THR A 79 -9.19 0.10 25.68
N ASP A 80 -7.93 0.41 25.98
CA ASP A 80 -7.54 1.60 26.72
C ASP A 80 -7.80 2.86 25.88
N GLN A 81 -8.80 3.63 26.29
CA GLN A 81 -9.22 4.83 25.56
C GLN A 81 -8.14 5.91 25.53
N SER A 82 -7.29 5.99 26.56
CA SER A 82 -6.21 6.99 26.59
C SER A 82 -5.17 6.73 25.50
N ILE A 83 -4.81 5.47 25.26
CA ILE A 83 -3.89 5.05 24.19
C ILE A 83 -4.51 5.33 22.82
N ILE A 84 -5.80 5.02 22.67
CA ILE A 84 -6.52 5.24 21.41
C ILE A 84 -6.63 6.72 21.11
N ASP A 85 -6.97 7.54 22.10
CA ASP A 85 -7.11 8.99 21.93
C ASP A 85 -5.75 9.65 21.66
N GLU A 86 -4.67 9.21 22.31
CA GLU A 86 -3.31 9.66 22.00
C GLU A 86 -2.96 9.35 20.54
N TYR A 87 -3.26 8.14 20.07
CA TYR A 87 -3.00 7.76 18.68
C TYR A 87 -3.78 8.62 17.69
N ILE A 88 -5.10 8.78 17.88
CA ILE A 88 -5.97 9.56 16.98
C ILE A 88 -5.54 11.03 16.93
N ASN A 89 -5.09 11.58 18.05
CA ASN A 89 -4.68 12.98 18.15
C ASN A 89 -3.21 13.24 17.80
N ARG A 90 -2.47 12.23 17.36
CA ARG A 90 -1.07 12.37 17.00
C ARG A 90 -0.88 13.24 15.77
N THR A 91 -0.14 14.34 15.94
CA THR A 91 0.24 15.28 14.88
C THR A 91 1.64 15.04 14.34
N GLU A 92 2.42 14.17 15.00
CA GLU A 92 3.74 13.80 14.54
C GLU A 92 3.65 12.83 13.37
N VAL A 93 4.32 13.15 12.28
CA VAL A 93 4.52 12.22 11.16
C VAL A 93 5.55 11.18 11.57
N LYS A 94 5.13 9.94 11.75
CA LYS A 94 6.03 8.82 12.05
C LYS A 94 6.62 8.27 10.77
N ASP A 95 7.66 8.94 10.30
CA ASP A 95 8.42 8.52 9.14
C ASP A 95 9.62 7.69 9.60
N VAL A 96 9.67 6.42 9.20
CA VAL A 96 10.70 5.48 9.65
C VAL A 96 11.50 5.01 8.45
N ASP A 97 12.80 5.27 8.50
CA ASP A 97 13.75 4.75 7.54
C ASP A 97 13.83 3.22 7.62
N TYR A 98 13.88 2.57 6.49
CA TYR A 98 14.27 1.17 6.46
C TYR A 98 15.80 1.07 6.43
N THR A 99 16.36 0.44 7.43
CA THR A 99 17.78 0.10 7.52
C THR A 99 17.92 -1.41 7.41
N ASP A 100 18.59 -1.86 6.35
CA ASP A 100 18.83 -3.27 6.14
C ASP A 100 19.94 -3.77 7.10
N PRO A 101 19.71 -4.87 7.81
CA PRO A 101 20.67 -5.37 8.81
C PRO A 101 21.97 -5.87 8.22
N PHE A 102 22.06 -6.15 6.92
CA PHE A 102 23.21 -6.79 6.30
C PHE A 102 23.84 -6.00 5.15
N ASN A 103 23.03 -5.19 4.44
CA ASN A 103 23.53 -4.49 3.26
C ASN A 103 22.89 -3.12 3.10
N GLY A 104 23.66 -2.08 3.40
CA GLY A 104 23.19 -0.69 3.32
C GLY A 104 22.70 -0.25 1.94
N ILE A 105 23.00 -0.98 0.88
CA ILE A 105 22.47 -0.70 -0.47
C ILE A 105 20.94 -0.84 -0.52
N HIS A 106 20.36 -1.61 0.39
CA HIS A 106 18.91 -1.81 0.48
C HIS A 106 18.22 -0.75 1.34
N ASN A 107 18.98 0.11 2.04
CA ASN A 107 18.43 1.16 2.86
C ASN A 107 17.56 2.12 2.04
N ILE A 108 16.51 2.61 2.65
CA ILE A 108 15.65 3.63 2.05
C ILE A 108 15.08 4.53 3.14
N LYS A 109 14.94 5.80 2.80
CA LYS A 109 14.28 6.78 3.65
C LYS A 109 12.79 6.51 3.74
N GLY A 110 12.24 6.82 4.89
CA GLY A 110 10.80 6.80 5.09
C GLY A 110 10.06 7.70 4.11
N ARG A 111 8.82 7.36 3.85
CA ARG A 111 8.01 8.02 2.82
C ARG A 111 6.66 8.51 3.35
N VAL A 112 6.38 8.30 4.62
CA VAL A 112 5.14 8.75 5.25
C VAL A 112 5.14 10.28 5.30
N LYS A 113 4.07 10.90 4.79
CA LYS A 113 3.91 12.36 4.76
C LYS A 113 2.73 12.86 5.57
N VAL A 114 1.92 11.95 6.11
CA VAL A 114 0.72 12.30 6.85
C VAL A 114 0.81 11.88 8.31
N ASP A 115 0.27 12.70 9.19
CA ASP A 115 -0.01 12.38 10.58
C ASP A 115 -1.33 11.59 10.71
N VAL A 116 -1.72 11.26 11.93
CA VAL A 116 -2.98 10.54 12.17
C VAL A 116 -4.15 11.50 12.41
N LYS A 117 -3.89 12.64 13.05
CA LYS A 117 -4.94 13.57 13.44
C LYS A 117 -5.71 14.09 12.24
N TRP A 118 -7.04 13.98 12.30
CA TRP A 118 -7.89 14.61 11.28
C TRP A 118 -7.82 16.14 11.38
N ASN A 119 -7.62 16.79 10.25
CA ASN A 119 -7.61 18.24 10.15
C ASN A 119 -8.53 18.66 9.00
N GLU A 120 -9.53 19.48 9.29
CA GLU A 120 -10.47 19.95 8.27
C GLU A 120 -9.81 20.89 7.24
N ALA A 121 -8.71 21.52 7.60
CA ALA A 121 -7.94 22.39 6.70
C ALA A 121 -7.06 21.61 5.70
N ASP A 122 -6.88 20.29 5.90
CA ASP A 122 -6.15 19.46 4.94
C ASP A 122 -6.89 19.42 3.60
N THR A 123 -6.14 19.28 2.51
CA THR A 123 -6.72 19.01 1.20
C THR A 123 -7.42 17.64 1.19
N ASP A 124 -8.37 17.44 0.30
CA ASP A 124 -9.06 16.15 0.17
C ASP A 124 -8.11 15.02 -0.18
N GLU A 125 -7.05 15.32 -0.92
CA GLU A 125 -5.97 14.36 -1.21
C GLU A 125 -5.23 13.91 0.06
N LEU A 126 -4.86 14.83 0.95
CA LEU A 126 -4.22 14.49 2.23
C LEU A 126 -5.17 13.72 3.15
N LYS A 127 -6.45 14.10 3.19
CA LYS A 127 -7.48 13.37 3.93
C LYS A 127 -7.64 11.94 3.40
N LEU A 128 -7.62 11.77 2.07
CA LEU A 128 -7.66 10.45 1.45
C LEU A 128 -6.43 9.61 1.83
N GLU A 129 -5.22 10.19 1.77
CA GLU A 129 -3.99 9.50 2.16
C GLU A 129 -4.06 9.02 3.62
N LYS A 130 -4.59 9.84 4.54
CA LYS A 130 -4.85 9.45 5.94
C LYS A 130 -5.82 8.27 6.04
N ILE A 131 -6.97 8.35 5.37
CA ILE A 131 -7.99 7.29 5.37
C ILE A 131 -7.39 5.97 4.86
N ILE A 132 -6.72 6.01 3.73
CA ILE A 132 -6.16 4.80 3.10
C ILE A 132 -5.01 4.22 3.92
N THR A 133 -4.18 5.06 4.52
CA THR A 133 -3.09 4.61 5.39
C THR A 133 -3.64 3.85 6.61
N GLN A 134 -4.68 4.38 7.26
CA GLN A 134 -5.30 3.69 8.39
C GLN A 134 -6.07 2.44 7.96
N LYS A 135 -6.76 2.47 6.82
CA LYS A 135 -7.40 1.29 6.22
C LYS A 135 -6.38 0.17 5.97
N TYR A 136 -5.22 0.51 5.40
CA TYR A 136 -4.15 -0.44 5.12
C TYR A 136 -3.64 -1.14 6.39
N ILE A 137 -3.39 -0.36 7.45
CA ILE A 137 -2.95 -0.89 8.76
C ILE A 137 -4.02 -1.80 9.36
N ALA A 138 -5.27 -1.34 9.40
CA ALA A 138 -6.39 -2.07 10.00
C ALA A 138 -6.75 -3.36 9.25
N ASN A 139 -6.53 -3.39 7.94
CA ASN A 139 -6.84 -4.56 7.11
C ASN A 139 -5.76 -5.63 7.15
N PHE A 140 -4.63 -5.42 7.80
CA PHE A 140 -3.64 -6.49 7.94
C PHE A 140 -4.28 -7.78 8.48
N PRO A 141 -4.02 -8.98 7.89
CA PRO A 141 -3.12 -9.28 6.77
C PRO A 141 -3.81 -9.45 5.39
N MET A 142 -4.86 -8.71 5.09
CA MET A 142 -5.64 -8.79 3.85
C MET A 142 -4.87 -8.24 2.64
N SER A 143 -3.94 -9.03 2.11
CA SER A 143 -3.00 -8.58 1.07
C SER A 143 -3.67 -8.23 -0.26
N GLY A 144 -4.72 -8.95 -0.66
CA GLY A 144 -5.46 -8.69 -1.90
C GLY A 144 -6.14 -7.32 -1.89
N GLU A 145 -6.79 -6.98 -0.76
CA GLU A 145 -7.43 -5.68 -0.56
C GLU A 145 -6.40 -4.54 -0.47
N ALA A 146 -5.29 -4.78 0.22
CA ALA A 146 -4.19 -3.83 0.30
C ALA A 146 -3.62 -3.50 -1.09
N TRP A 147 -3.38 -4.52 -1.93
CA TRP A 147 -2.90 -4.34 -3.30
C TRP A 147 -3.92 -3.61 -4.20
N THR A 148 -5.19 -3.97 -4.12
CA THR A 148 -6.26 -3.33 -4.89
C THR A 148 -6.39 -1.84 -4.52
N THR A 149 -6.36 -1.53 -3.23
CA THR A 149 -6.44 -0.16 -2.73
C THR A 149 -5.22 0.65 -3.15
N PHE A 150 -4.02 0.09 -3.02
CA PHE A 150 -2.78 0.74 -3.48
C PHE A 150 -2.79 1.01 -4.98
N ARG A 151 -3.19 0.04 -5.81
CA ARG A 151 -3.33 0.23 -7.26
C ARG A 151 -4.27 1.39 -7.62
N ARG A 152 -5.38 1.49 -6.89
CA ARG A 152 -6.41 2.50 -7.16
C ARG A 152 -5.99 3.90 -6.74
N THR A 153 -5.30 4.04 -5.60
CA THR A 153 -5.05 5.33 -4.97
C THR A 153 -3.58 5.76 -4.94
N GLY A 154 -2.64 4.84 -5.09
CA GLY A 154 -1.21 5.08 -4.84
C GLY A 154 -0.83 5.12 -3.36
N TYR A 155 -1.80 4.93 -2.44
CA TYR A 155 -1.58 4.97 -0.99
C TYR A 155 -1.75 3.60 -0.34
N PRO A 156 -1.10 3.39 0.83
CA PRO A 156 -0.12 4.25 1.48
C PRO A 156 1.18 4.37 0.68
N ARG A 157 2.05 5.31 1.04
CA ARG A 157 3.37 5.48 0.40
C ARG A 157 4.29 4.35 0.83
N LEU A 158 4.19 3.21 0.14
CA LEU A 158 5.02 2.03 0.38
C LEU A 158 6.44 2.28 -0.10
N PHE A 159 7.39 1.54 0.47
CA PHE A 159 8.74 1.49 -0.09
C PHE A 159 8.71 0.89 -1.50
N PRO A 160 9.42 1.49 -2.46
CA PRO A 160 9.58 0.88 -3.77
C PRO A 160 10.26 -0.48 -3.65
N VAL A 161 9.91 -1.37 -4.54
CA VAL A 161 10.54 -2.69 -4.64
C VAL A 161 12.03 -2.49 -4.95
N TYR A 162 12.91 -3.23 -4.26
CA TYR A 162 14.33 -3.22 -4.61
C TYR A 162 14.53 -3.98 -5.92
N LEU A 163 15.22 -3.36 -6.89
CA LEU A 163 15.49 -3.98 -8.17
C LEU A 163 16.47 -5.16 -7.98
N ASN A 164 16.00 -6.37 -8.19
CA ASN A 164 16.91 -7.45 -8.57
C ASN A 164 16.75 -7.62 -10.11
N GLY A 165 17.86 -7.79 -10.81
CA GLY A 165 17.98 -7.67 -12.26
C GLY A 165 17.05 -8.48 -13.17
N ASP A 166 16.10 -9.23 -12.60
CA ASP A 166 15.20 -10.13 -13.34
C ASP A 166 13.74 -9.59 -13.38
N MET A 167 13.47 -8.36 -12.89
CA MET A 167 12.12 -7.79 -12.82
C MET A 167 11.96 -6.57 -13.74
N GLU A 168 12.38 -6.70 -15.00
CA GLU A 168 12.27 -5.61 -15.99
C GLU A 168 10.81 -5.23 -16.28
N ASP A 169 9.87 -6.14 -16.01
CA ASP A 169 8.46 -5.99 -16.35
C ASP A 169 7.61 -5.29 -15.28
N VAL A 170 8.21 -4.87 -14.16
CA VAL A 170 7.51 -4.29 -13.02
C VAL A 170 8.01 -2.89 -12.73
N ASP A 171 7.09 -1.94 -12.66
CA ASP A 171 7.38 -0.62 -12.14
C ASP A 171 7.70 -0.72 -10.64
N LEU A 172 8.85 -0.19 -10.23
CA LEU A 172 9.36 -0.38 -8.87
C LEU A 172 8.62 0.46 -7.83
N GLU A 173 8.02 1.58 -8.23
CA GLU A 173 7.22 2.47 -7.39
C GLU A 173 5.75 2.06 -7.38
N LEU A 174 5.16 1.95 -8.57
CA LEU A 174 3.75 1.62 -8.72
C LEU A 174 3.49 0.11 -8.62
N GLN A 175 4.56 -0.69 -8.56
CA GLN A 175 4.50 -2.14 -8.45
C GLN A 175 3.69 -2.77 -9.60
N LEU A 176 3.03 -3.89 -9.36
CA LEU A 176 2.20 -4.55 -10.35
C LEU A 176 0.90 -3.76 -10.58
N ARG A 177 0.71 -3.25 -11.78
CA ARG A 177 -0.56 -2.60 -12.20
C ARG A 177 -1.59 -3.63 -12.67
N ARG A 178 -1.11 -4.71 -13.26
CA ARG A 178 -1.91 -5.85 -13.73
C ARG A 178 -1.11 -7.14 -13.65
N ILE A 179 -1.81 -8.26 -13.71
CA ILE A 179 -1.16 -9.55 -13.92
C ILE A 179 -1.02 -9.75 -15.43
N PRO A 180 0.20 -9.85 -15.98
CA PRO A 180 0.40 -10.12 -17.40
C PRO A 180 -0.02 -11.55 -17.74
N LEU A 181 -0.45 -11.80 -18.97
CA LEU A 181 -0.63 -13.15 -19.46
C LEU A 181 0.72 -13.85 -19.61
N VAL A 182 0.78 -15.08 -19.15
CA VAL A 182 1.99 -15.90 -19.30
C VAL A 182 2.23 -16.18 -20.80
N LYS A 183 3.36 -15.75 -21.32
CA LYS A 183 3.74 -15.98 -22.70
C LYS A 183 4.19 -17.44 -22.89
N THR A 184 3.52 -18.15 -23.78
CA THR A 184 3.84 -19.52 -24.17
C THR A 184 3.95 -19.61 -25.70
N THR A 185 4.50 -20.73 -26.21
CA THR A 185 4.57 -20.97 -27.65
C THR A 185 3.19 -21.11 -28.29
N ASN A 186 2.16 -21.44 -27.49
CA ASN A 186 0.82 -21.74 -28.00
C ASN A 186 -0.12 -20.52 -28.00
N ASN A 187 0.26 -19.39 -27.37
CA ASN A 187 -0.60 -18.20 -27.27
C ASN A 187 0.04 -16.93 -27.82
N THR A 188 0.96 -17.05 -28.75
CA THR A 188 1.68 -15.90 -29.33
C THR A 188 0.76 -14.93 -30.07
N LEU A 189 -0.27 -15.41 -30.76
CA LEU A 189 -1.26 -14.58 -31.44
C LEU A 189 -2.17 -13.84 -30.47
N GLU A 190 -2.59 -14.51 -29.39
CA GLU A 190 -3.39 -13.92 -28.33
C GLU A 190 -2.61 -12.82 -27.60
N ILE A 191 -1.32 -13.04 -27.32
CA ILE A 191 -0.44 -12.01 -26.75
C ILE A 191 -0.30 -10.83 -27.71
N ALA A 192 -0.09 -11.05 -29.00
CA ALA A 192 0.03 -9.99 -29.96
C ALA A 192 -1.27 -9.15 -30.07
N SER A 193 -2.42 -9.80 -30.10
CA SER A 193 -3.73 -9.13 -30.10
C SER A 193 -3.97 -8.35 -28.81
N LEU A 194 -3.52 -8.88 -27.65
CA LEU A 194 -3.60 -8.18 -26.39
C LEU A 194 -2.70 -6.94 -26.38
N GLU A 195 -1.47 -7.06 -26.86
CA GLU A 195 -0.52 -5.95 -26.91
C GLU A 195 -1.00 -4.84 -27.86
N GLU A 196 -1.63 -5.21 -28.97
CA GLU A 196 -2.29 -4.26 -29.87
C GLU A 196 -3.45 -3.54 -29.16
N ALA A 197 -4.30 -4.27 -28.45
CA ALA A 197 -5.44 -3.69 -27.71
C ALA A 197 -4.99 -2.81 -26.54
N LEU A 198 -3.87 -3.12 -25.90
CA LEU A 198 -3.29 -2.31 -24.82
C LEU A 198 -2.52 -1.09 -25.35
N GLY A 199 -2.09 -1.11 -26.60
CA GLY A 199 -1.15 -0.13 -27.15
C GLY A 199 0.23 -0.17 -26.49
N ALA A 200 0.58 -1.27 -25.80
CA ALA A 200 1.79 -1.43 -25.00
C ALA A 200 2.12 -2.91 -24.77
N PRO A 201 3.37 -3.24 -24.39
CA PRO A 201 3.77 -4.64 -24.11
C PRO A 201 2.94 -5.30 -23.01
N ASN A 202 2.80 -6.63 -23.09
CA ASN A 202 2.12 -7.43 -22.06
C ASN A 202 3.02 -7.59 -20.82
N GLN A 203 3.15 -6.54 -20.03
CA GLN A 203 3.98 -6.45 -18.82
C GLN A 203 3.15 -6.13 -17.58
N GLY A 204 3.69 -6.39 -16.39
CA GLY A 204 3.06 -6.07 -15.11
C GLY A 204 2.89 -4.57 -14.87
N SER A 205 3.78 -3.75 -15.44
CA SER A 205 3.73 -2.28 -15.37
C SER A 205 2.77 -1.65 -16.37
N THR A 206 2.34 -2.39 -17.40
CA THR A 206 1.40 -1.86 -18.42
C THR A 206 0.03 -1.58 -17.81
N ARG A 207 -0.44 -0.35 -18.03
CA ARG A 207 -1.76 0.09 -17.54
C ARG A 207 -2.88 -0.51 -18.38
N VAL A 208 -4.03 -0.66 -17.76
CA VAL A 208 -5.29 -1.01 -18.42
C VAL A 208 -6.08 0.26 -18.70
N PHE A 209 -7.10 0.20 -19.58
CA PHE A 209 -7.80 1.40 -20.09
C PHE A 209 -8.46 2.28 -19.01
N TRP A 210 -8.80 1.72 -17.86
CA TRP A 210 -9.34 2.47 -16.72
C TRP A 210 -8.27 3.00 -15.77
N ASP A 211 -7.02 2.57 -15.92
CA ASP A 211 -5.88 3.02 -15.13
C ASP A 211 -5.22 4.21 -15.85
N VAL A 212 -5.90 5.36 -15.82
CA VAL A 212 -5.47 6.55 -16.54
C VAL A 212 -4.25 7.16 -15.88
N PRO A 213 -3.16 7.42 -16.60
CA PRO A 213 -1.98 8.08 -16.06
C PRO A 213 -2.34 9.50 -15.60
N THR A 214 -1.89 9.84 -14.39
CA THR A 214 -2.08 11.17 -13.80
C THR A 214 -0.80 11.99 -13.86
N GLU A 215 -0.06 11.91 -14.94
CA GLU A 215 1.23 12.56 -15.15
C GLU A 215 1.22 14.06 -14.88
N GLN A 216 0.07 14.68 -15.05
CA GLN A 216 -0.14 16.10 -14.82
C GLN A 216 -0.65 16.44 -13.41
N ARG A 217 -0.96 15.45 -12.59
CA ARG A 217 -1.62 15.61 -11.29
C ARG A 217 -0.94 14.89 -10.14
N GLY A 218 0.27 14.43 -10.30
CA GLY A 218 0.95 13.68 -9.26
C GLY A 218 2.24 14.33 -8.77
N GLU A 219 2.71 13.93 -7.60
CA GLU A 219 4.03 14.26 -7.09
C GLU A 219 5.07 13.28 -7.63
N LYS A 220 6.25 13.80 -7.99
CA LYS A 220 7.39 12.94 -8.32
C LYS A 220 7.84 12.18 -7.08
N SER A 221 8.26 10.93 -7.27
CA SER A 221 8.87 10.17 -6.20
C SER A 221 10.05 10.95 -5.59
N PRO A 222 10.13 11.03 -4.23
CA PRO A 222 11.23 11.73 -3.57
C PRO A 222 12.61 11.17 -3.93
N ASP A 223 12.70 9.88 -4.22
CA ASP A 223 13.95 9.22 -4.59
C ASP A 223 14.37 9.50 -6.04
N ASN A 224 13.48 10.09 -6.82
CA ASN A 224 13.64 10.51 -8.22
C ASN A 224 14.35 9.49 -9.16
N LYS A 225 14.54 8.27 -8.67
CA LYS A 225 15.29 7.23 -9.37
C LYS A 225 14.56 6.73 -10.62
N TYR A 226 13.22 6.86 -10.63
CA TYR A 226 12.36 6.28 -11.66
C TYR A 226 11.40 7.29 -12.31
N ASN A 227 11.50 8.59 -12.02
CA ASN A 227 10.61 9.65 -12.54
C ASN A 227 9.10 9.35 -12.37
N LEU A 228 8.74 8.62 -11.33
CA LEU A 228 7.38 8.17 -11.14
C LEU A 228 6.55 9.22 -10.43
N VAL A 229 5.33 9.35 -10.89
CA VAL A 229 4.34 10.29 -10.36
C VAL A 229 3.34 9.52 -9.50
N ILE A 230 3.24 9.88 -8.23
CA ILE A 230 2.20 9.34 -7.35
C ILE A 230 0.86 9.91 -7.82
N PRO A 231 -0.14 9.08 -8.11
CA PRO A 231 -1.42 9.58 -8.61
C PRO A 231 -2.09 10.50 -7.59
N VAL A 232 -2.71 11.56 -8.09
CA VAL A 232 -3.62 12.42 -7.33
C VAL A 232 -5.04 11.99 -7.65
N ASN A 233 -5.89 11.89 -6.63
CA ASN A 233 -7.22 11.27 -6.73
C ASN A 233 -8.36 12.31 -6.79
N PHE A 234 -8.04 13.61 -6.62
CA PHE A 234 -9.01 14.71 -6.63
C PHE A 234 -8.59 15.84 -7.57
#